data_332497eca4e00337ef31a432216f3059
#
_entry.id   332497eca4e00337ef31a432216f3059
#
_cell.length_a   1.000
_cell.length_b   1.000
_cell.length_c   1.000
_cell.angle_alpha   90.00
_cell.angle_beta   90.00
_cell.angle_gamma   90.00
#
_symmetry.space_group_name_H-M   'P 1'
#
loop_
_entity.id
_entity.type
_entity.pdbx_description
1 polymer ?
#
loop_
_entity_poly.entity_id
_entity_poly.type
_entity_poly.pdbx_seq_one_letter_code
_entity_poly.pdbx_strand_id
1 'polypeptide(L)'
;MKKAYFQRIFGSMLVGLLISGLVSEVAFRTMGNTSSRSPQTIELIIPAGTSEKVSKGQSVVSDGLIFMVGDTLKLVNQDSTAHTFGPLFIPPGSSASLNLDTPKNMAYACSFDPTQFYGLDVREGLTLGTRINGILLAGIPMGLLLSVYSIIAWPFKKPALDPPSN
;
A
#
# COMPACT_ATOMS: atom_id res chain seq x y z
N MET A 1 14.19 -41.68 11.97
CA MET A 1 14.46 -40.31 12.42
C MET A 1 14.29 -39.28 11.31
N LYS A 2 14.90 -39.42 10.12
CA LYS A 2 14.76 -38.40 9.02
C LYS A 2 13.34 -38.05 8.64
N LYS A 3 12.42 -39.04 8.56
CA LYS A 3 10.99 -38.83 8.23
C LYS A 3 10.26 -37.95 9.26
N ALA A 4 10.56 -38.12 10.55
CA ALA A 4 9.93 -37.34 11.62
C ALA A 4 10.40 -35.86 11.63
N TYR A 5 11.70 -35.61 11.36
CA TYR A 5 12.22 -34.25 11.17
C TYR A 5 11.55 -33.57 9.98
N PHE A 6 11.47 -34.28 8.84
CA PHE A 6 10.83 -33.75 7.63
C PHE A 6 9.36 -33.39 7.87
N GLN A 7 8.61 -34.25 8.54
CA GLN A 7 7.19 -34.01 8.85
C GLN A 7 7.00 -32.78 9.76
N ARG A 8 7.88 -32.59 10.76
CA ARG A 8 7.82 -31.41 11.63
C ARG A 8 8.16 -30.12 10.90
N ILE A 9 9.23 -30.12 10.11
CA ILE A 9 9.63 -28.95 9.32
C ILE A 9 8.51 -28.60 8.34
N PHE A 10 7.99 -29.58 7.61
CA PHE A 10 6.91 -29.36 6.66
C PHE A 10 5.63 -28.86 7.34
N GLY A 11 5.24 -29.44 8.47
CA GLY A 11 4.09 -29.01 9.26
C GLY A 11 4.25 -27.58 9.78
N SER A 12 5.43 -27.22 10.31
CA SER A 12 5.70 -25.87 10.78
C SER A 12 5.71 -24.84 9.65
N MET A 13 6.26 -25.19 8.49
CA MET A 13 6.19 -24.35 7.29
C MET A 13 4.77 -24.09 6.84
N LEU A 14 3.94 -25.14 6.82
CA LEU A 14 2.53 -25.05 6.45
C LEU A 14 1.77 -24.14 7.43
N VAL A 15 2.01 -24.29 8.73
CA VAL A 15 1.42 -23.42 9.76
C VAL A 15 1.84 -21.97 9.56
N GLY A 16 3.13 -21.71 9.32
CA GLY A 16 3.64 -20.36 9.06
C GLY A 16 2.97 -19.71 7.83
N LEU A 17 2.83 -20.45 6.75
CA LEU A 17 2.14 -19.96 5.54
C LEU A 17 0.64 -19.73 5.78
N LEU A 18 -0.04 -20.59 6.53
CA LEU A 18 -1.46 -20.41 6.87
C LEU A 18 -1.69 -19.17 7.72
N ILE A 19 -0.86 -18.94 8.74
CA ILE A 19 -0.97 -17.73 9.59
C ILE A 19 -0.72 -16.49 8.74
N SER A 20 0.35 -16.48 7.92
CA SER A 20 0.64 -15.37 7.03
C SER A 20 -0.47 -15.12 6.02
N GLY A 21 -1.08 -16.17 5.47
CA GLY A 21 -2.24 -16.07 4.60
C GLY A 21 -3.46 -15.46 5.28
N LEU A 22 -3.77 -15.88 6.51
CA LEU A 22 -4.86 -15.31 7.29
C LEU A 22 -4.64 -13.82 7.58
N VAL A 23 -3.45 -13.44 8.03
CA VAL A 23 -3.10 -12.04 8.28
C VAL A 23 -3.20 -11.22 6.98
N SER A 24 -2.69 -11.75 5.87
CA SER A 24 -2.80 -11.10 4.56
C SER A 24 -4.26 -10.91 4.12
N GLU A 25 -5.13 -11.91 4.36
CA GLU A 25 -6.55 -11.80 4.02
C GLU A 25 -7.28 -10.76 4.88
N VAL A 26 -7.02 -10.74 6.19
CA VAL A 26 -7.58 -9.73 7.08
C VAL A 26 -7.12 -8.33 6.68
N ALA A 27 -5.82 -8.14 6.44
CA ALA A 27 -5.28 -6.87 6.00
C ALA A 27 -5.89 -6.42 4.66
N PHE A 28 -6.07 -7.35 3.71
CA PHE A 28 -6.69 -7.04 2.43
C PHE A 28 -8.16 -6.62 2.59
N ARG A 29 -8.94 -7.29 3.43
CA ARG A 29 -10.35 -6.93 3.67
C ARG A 29 -10.50 -5.58 4.37
N THR A 30 -9.58 -5.23 5.26
CA THR A 30 -9.62 -3.95 5.98
C THR A 30 -9.12 -2.77 5.14
N MET A 31 -8.12 -3.02 4.27
CA MET A 31 -7.49 -1.99 3.43
C MET A 31 -7.99 -1.99 1.98
N GLY A 32 -8.66 -3.05 1.54
CA GLY A 32 -8.89 -3.38 0.13
C GLY A 32 -9.80 -2.45 -0.64
N ASN A 33 -10.69 -1.71 0.01
CA ASN A 33 -11.62 -0.83 -0.70
C ASN A 33 -10.94 0.37 -1.39
N THR A 34 -9.75 0.77 -0.92
CA THR A 34 -8.99 1.87 -1.51
C THR A 34 -7.92 1.41 -2.51
N SER A 35 -7.52 0.14 -2.45
CA SER A 35 -6.32 -0.35 -3.14
C SER A 35 -6.60 -1.19 -4.40
N SER A 36 -7.86 -1.40 -4.78
CA SER A 36 -8.23 -2.32 -5.88
C SER A 36 -9.39 -1.82 -6.73
N ARG A 37 -9.52 -0.50 -6.91
CA ARG A 37 -10.52 0.10 -7.79
C ARG A 37 -9.98 0.29 -9.21
N SER A 38 -10.88 0.32 -10.19
CA SER A 38 -10.53 0.71 -11.56
C SER A 38 -10.08 2.17 -11.62
N PRO A 39 -9.17 2.54 -12.56
CA PRO A 39 -8.79 3.91 -12.80
C PRO A 39 -10.01 4.81 -13.02
N GLN A 40 -9.98 5.99 -12.46
CA GLN A 40 -11.07 6.96 -12.57
C GLN A 40 -10.54 8.39 -12.71
N THR A 41 -11.40 9.28 -13.20
CA THR A 41 -11.12 10.71 -13.22
C THR A 41 -11.57 11.33 -11.90
N ILE A 42 -10.66 11.95 -11.19
CA ILE A 42 -10.90 12.66 -9.94
C ILE A 42 -10.87 14.14 -10.25
N GLU A 43 -11.99 14.82 -10.05
CA GLU A 43 -12.09 16.26 -10.28
C GLU A 43 -11.71 17.02 -8.99
N LEU A 44 -10.78 17.95 -9.12
CA LEU A 44 -10.44 18.93 -8.11
C LEU A 44 -10.90 20.30 -8.61
N ILE A 45 -11.88 20.87 -7.92
CA ILE A 45 -12.47 22.15 -8.28
C ILE A 45 -11.77 23.25 -7.50
N ILE A 46 -11.26 24.24 -8.21
CA ILE A 46 -10.75 25.51 -7.67
C ILE A 46 -11.92 26.50 -7.68
N PRO A 47 -12.54 26.78 -6.53
CA PRO A 47 -13.78 27.58 -6.50
C PRO A 47 -13.51 29.06 -6.76
N ALA A 48 -14.56 29.79 -7.14
CA ALA A 48 -14.48 31.23 -7.31
C ALA A 48 -14.03 31.94 -6.01
N GLY A 49 -13.20 32.96 -6.13
CA GLY A 49 -12.65 33.72 -5.01
C GLY A 49 -11.51 33.01 -4.27
N THR A 50 -10.92 31.97 -4.87
CA THR A 50 -9.80 31.22 -4.30
C THR A 50 -8.59 32.14 -4.07
N SER A 51 -8.22 32.98 -5.03
CA SER A 51 -7.09 33.89 -4.92
C SER A 51 -7.19 34.82 -3.71
N GLU A 52 -8.39 35.31 -3.40
CA GLU A 52 -8.64 36.16 -2.24
C GLU A 52 -8.54 35.37 -0.93
N LYS A 53 -9.04 34.14 -0.88
CA LYS A 53 -8.94 33.26 0.31
C LYS A 53 -7.50 32.86 0.60
N VAL A 54 -6.75 32.48 -0.45
CA VAL A 54 -5.34 32.13 -0.33
C VAL A 54 -4.50 33.29 0.17
N SER A 55 -4.77 34.53 -0.31
CA SER A 55 -4.08 35.73 0.18
C SER A 55 -4.36 36.03 1.67
N LYS A 56 -5.47 35.49 2.21
CA LYS A 56 -5.82 35.53 3.64
C LYS A 56 -5.33 34.30 4.43
N GLY A 57 -4.54 33.41 3.81
CA GLY A 57 -4.00 32.20 4.45
C GLY A 57 -5.03 31.09 4.62
N GLN A 58 -6.13 31.10 3.87
CA GLN A 58 -7.17 30.06 3.95
C GLN A 58 -6.98 29.04 2.85
N SER A 59 -6.90 27.75 3.21
CA SER A 59 -6.93 26.66 2.26
C SER A 59 -8.37 26.46 1.74
N VAL A 60 -8.51 26.21 0.43
CA VAL A 60 -9.79 25.97 -0.25
C VAL A 60 -9.92 24.55 -0.78
N VAL A 61 -8.85 23.78 -0.65
CA VAL A 61 -8.77 22.41 -1.13
C VAL A 61 -8.46 21.48 0.04
N SER A 62 -9.12 20.34 0.09
CA SER A 62 -8.84 19.33 1.12
C SER A 62 -7.49 18.67 0.85
N ASP A 63 -6.64 18.59 1.87
CA ASP A 63 -5.36 17.90 1.81
C ASP A 63 -5.51 16.38 1.63
N GLY A 64 -4.53 15.78 0.97
CA GLY A 64 -4.29 14.35 1.08
C GLY A 64 -5.15 13.45 0.22
N LEU A 65 -5.42 13.81 -1.05
CA LEU A 65 -6.04 12.88 -1.99
C LEU A 65 -5.08 11.72 -2.32
N ILE A 66 -5.60 10.50 -2.15
CA ILE A 66 -4.90 9.28 -2.54
C ILE A 66 -5.40 8.87 -3.92
N PHE A 67 -4.47 8.75 -4.84
CA PHE A 67 -4.72 8.32 -6.22
C PHE A 67 -4.21 6.90 -6.44
N MET A 68 -4.75 6.26 -7.47
CA MET A 68 -4.26 4.97 -7.97
C MET A 68 -3.57 5.17 -9.32
N VAL A 69 -2.59 4.34 -9.60
CA VAL A 69 -1.97 4.30 -10.93
C VAL A 69 -3.04 4.11 -12.00
N GLY A 70 -3.00 4.96 -13.02
CA GLY A 70 -4.00 5.03 -14.09
C GLY A 70 -5.12 6.04 -13.84
N ASP A 71 -5.21 6.64 -12.64
CA ASP A 71 -6.16 7.75 -12.41
C ASP A 71 -5.77 8.99 -13.22
N THR A 72 -6.79 9.80 -13.52
CA THR A 72 -6.62 11.12 -14.11
C THR A 72 -7.09 12.18 -13.11
N LEU A 73 -6.19 13.07 -12.70
CA LEU A 73 -6.54 14.26 -11.93
C LEU A 73 -6.98 15.34 -12.92
N LYS A 74 -8.23 15.77 -12.83
CA LYS A 74 -8.78 16.89 -13.60
C LYS A 74 -8.99 18.09 -12.67
N LEU A 75 -8.28 19.18 -12.95
CA LEU A 75 -8.43 20.44 -12.23
C LEU A 75 -9.39 21.34 -13.03
N VAL A 76 -10.41 21.86 -12.35
CA VAL A 76 -11.42 22.76 -12.93
C VAL A 76 -11.30 24.11 -12.24
N ASN A 77 -10.89 25.14 -12.98
CA ASN A 77 -10.73 26.47 -12.45
C ASN A 77 -12.01 27.29 -12.62
N GLN A 78 -12.74 27.50 -11.52
CA GLN A 78 -13.92 28.36 -11.47
C GLN A 78 -13.61 29.76 -10.94
N ASP A 79 -12.31 30.03 -10.64
CA ASP A 79 -11.88 31.37 -10.21
C ASP A 79 -11.73 32.31 -11.41
N SER A 80 -11.75 33.60 -11.13
CA SER A 80 -11.51 34.67 -12.13
C SER A 80 -10.03 34.85 -12.49
N THR A 81 -9.13 34.20 -11.73
CA THR A 81 -7.69 34.26 -11.95
C THR A 81 -7.13 32.93 -12.47
N ALA A 82 -6.04 32.98 -13.21
CA ALA A 82 -5.32 31.76 -13.63
C ALA A 82 -4.59 31.14 -12.45
N HIS A 83 -4.57 29.80 -12.41
CA HIS A 83 -3.87 29.00 -11.41
C HIS A 83 -2.82 28.09 -12.03
N THR A 84 -1.86 27.66 -11.21
CA THR A 84 -0.84 26.68 -11.60
C THR A 84 -0.87 25.50 -10.65
N PHE A 85 -0.61 24.31 -11.19
CA PHE A 85 -0.44 23.08 -10.43
C PHE A 85 0.67 22.24 -11.05
N GLY A 86 1.84 22.23 -10.44
CA GLY A 86 3.03 21.62 -11.01
C GLY A 86 3.27 22.09 -12.45
N PRO A 87 3.24 21.19 -13.45
CA PRO A 87 3.45 21.56 -14.85
C PRO A 87 2.21 22.17 -15.53
N LEU A 88 1.05 22.17 -14.87
CA LEU A 88 -0.21 22.62 -15.47
C LEU A 88 -0.44 24.10 -15.22
N PHE A 89 -0.83 24.82 -16.30
CA PHE A 89 -1.37 26.17 -16.24
C PHE A 89 -2.87 26.11 -16.57
N ILE A 90 -3.71 26.70 -15.70
CA ILE A 90 -5.16 26.57 -15.75
C ILE A 90 -5.78 27.96 -15.81
N PRO A 91 -6.13 28.44 -17.01
CA PRO A 91 -6.79 29.72 -17.17
C PRO A 91 -8.17 29.79 -16.46
N PRO A 92 -8.68 31.00 -16.21
CA PRO A 92 -10.02 31.19 -15.66
C PRO A 92 -11.11 30.45 -16.49
N GLY A 93 -12.03 29.77 -15.82
CA GLY A 93 -13.14 29.06 -16.46
C GLY A 93 -12.74 27.84 -17.28
N SER A 94 -11.47 27.40 -17.20
CA SER A 94 -10.96 26.24 -17.96
C SER A 94 -10.63 25.06 -17.06
N SER A 95 -10.25 23.94 -17.68
CA SER A 95 -9.78 22.76 -16.96
C SER A 95 -8.48 22.24 -17.58
N ALA A 96 -7.67 21.60 -16.74
CA ALA A 96 -6.47 20.88 -17.15
C ALA A 96 -6.46 19.49 -16.50
N SER A 97 -5.81 18.52 -17.14
CA SER A 97 -5.76 17.14 -16.66
C SER A 97 -4.33 16.64 -16.56
N LEU A 98 -4.08 15.82 -15.54
CA LEU A 98 -2.80 15.15 -15.28
C LEU A 98 -3.06 13.66 -15.16
N ASN A 99 -2.42 12.86 -16.04
CA ASN A 99 -2.48 11.41 -15.96
C ASN A 99 -1.46 10.90 -14.94
N LEU A 100 -1.87 9.98 -14.10
CA LEU A 100 -1.09 9.44 -12.98
C LEU A 100 -0.68 8.00 -13.30
N ASP A 101 0.20 7.81 -14.27
CA ASP A 101 0.56 6.50 -14.83
C ASP A 101 1.66 5.76 -14.04
N THR A 102 2.27 6.43 -13.06
CA THR A 102 3.35 5.83 -12.26
C THR A 102 3.14 6.10 -10.77
N PRO A 103 3.47 5.12 -9.91
CA PRO A 103 3.38 5.33 -8.48
C PRO A 103 4.41 6.38 -8.05
N LYS A 104 3.93 7.40 -7.37
CA LYS A 104 4.77 8.51 -6.88
C LYS A 104 4.16 9.13 -5.64
N ASN A 105 5.04 9.52 -4.72
CA ASN A 105 4.68 10.39 -3.61
C ASN A 105 5.47 11.70 -3.78
N MET A 106 4.77 12.79 -4.09
CA MET A 106 5.38 14.07 -4.38
C MET A 106 4.49 15.23 -3.96
N ALA A 107 5.11 16.39 -3.78
CA ALA A 107 4.41 17.65 -3.61
C ALA A 107 4.56 18.49 -4.88
N TYR A 108 3.45 18.90 -5.46
CA TYR A 108 3.42 19.86 -6.55
C TYR A 108 3.24 21.27 -6.01
N ALA A 109 3.97 22.22 -6.59
CA ALA A 109 3.69 23.63 -6.36
C ALA A 109 2.31 23.98 -6.92
N CYS A 110 1.48 24.66 -6.11
CA CYS A 110 0.17 25.12 -6.53
C CYS A 110 -0.11 26.54 -6.04
N SER A 111 -0.81 27.32 -6.85
CA SER A 111 -1.13 28.71 -6.55
C SER A 111 -2.47 28.89 -5.85
N PHE A 112 -3.21 27.83 -5.61
CA PHE A 112 -4.53 27.84 -4.97
C PHE A 112 -4.53 27.29 -3.54
N ASP A 113 -3.34 27.10 -2.96
CA ASP A 113 -3.16 26.74 -1.54
C ASP A 113 -2.20 27.74 -0.89
N PRO A 114 -2.45 28.20 0.35
CA PRO A 114 -1.58 29.15 1.04
C PRO A 114 -0.19 28.59 1.36
N THR A 115 -0.04 27.26 1.46
CA THR A 115 1.27 26.61 1.63
C THR A 115 2.05 26.55 0.33
N GLN A 116 1.43 26.86 -0.81
CA GLN A 116 1.95 26.75 -2.17
C GLN A 116 2.38 25.35 -2.59
N PHE A 117 2.01 24.32 -1.82
CA PHE A 117 2.30 22.93 -2.13
C PHE A 117 1.08 22.04 -1.90
N TYR A 118 0.91 21.07 -2.77
CA TYR A 118 -0.14 20.07 -2.68
C TYR A 118 0.47 18.66 -2.75
N GLY A 119 0.23 17.87 -1.71
CA GLY A 119 0.70 16.48 -1.66
C GLY A 119 -0.09 15.57 -2.59
N LEU A 120 0.61 14.84 -3.43
CA LEU A 120 0.05 13.87 -4.36
C LEU A 120 0.63 12.50 -4.03
N ASP A 121 -0.22 11.57 -3.59
CA ASP A 121 0.14 10.19 -3.27
C ASP A 121 -0.52 9.25 -4.28
N VAL A 122 0.27 8.76 -5.25
CA VAL A 122 -0.18 7.82 -6.28
C VAL A 122 0.31 6.42 -5.93
N ARG A 123 -0.61 5.51 -5.65
CA ARG A 123 -0.33 4.15 -5.21
C ARG A 123 -0.63 3.12 -6.27
N GLU A 124 0.14 2.04 -6.26
CA GLU A 124 -0.20 0.85 -7.04
C GLU A 124 -1.36 0.07 -6.41
N GLY A 125 -2.21 -0.49 -7.27
CA GLY A 125 -3.22 -1.43 -6.83
C GLY A 125 -2.62 -2.71 -6.26
N LEU A 126 -3.27 -3.28 -5.25
CA LEU A 126 -2.88 -4.58 -4.70
C LEU A 126 -3.19 -5.68 -5.71
N THR A 127 -2.15 -6.22 -6.35
CA THR A 127 -2.27 -7.34 -7.27
C THR A 127 -2.21 -8.68 -6.53
N LEU A 128 -2.65 -9.75 -7.22
CA LEU A 128 -2.51 -11.11 -6.71
C LEU A 128 -1.03 -11.47 -6.46
N GLY A 129 -0.13 -10.99 -7.31
CA GLY A 129 1.32 -11.16 -7.15
C GLY A 129 1.86 -10.51 -5.88
N THR A 130 1.45 -9.29 -5.59
CA THR A 130 1.82 -8.58 -4.36
C THR A 130 1.36 -9.35 -3.11
N ARG A 131 0.13 -9.91 -3.13
CA ARG A 131 -0.41 -10.73 -2.04
C ARG A 131 0.40 -12.01 -1.83
N ILE A 132 0.67 -12.75 -2.90
CA ILE A 132 1.46 -13.99 -2.84
C ILE A 132 2.86 -13.70 -2.30
N ASN A 133 3.53 -12.69 -2.82
CA ASN A 133 4.86 -12.29 -2.33
C ASN A 133 4.84 -11.91 -0.85
N GLY A 134 3.83 -11.18 -0.39
CA GLY A 134 3.67 -10.84 1.03
C GLY A 134 3.52 -12.09 1.91
N ILE A 135 2.70 -13.06 1.49
CA ILE A 135 2.50 -14.34 2.19
C ILE A 135 3.81 -15.13 2.27
N LEU A 136 4.56 -15.22 1.17
CA LEU A 136 5.83 -15.94 1.13
C LEU A 136 6.90 -15.27 1.99
N LEU A 137 7.06 -13.94 1.87
CA LEU A 137 8.05 -13.17 2.63
C LEU A 137 7.82 -13.22 4.15
N ALA A 138 6.58 -13.27 4.61
CA ALA A 138 6.27 -13.40 6.02
C ALA A 138 6.19 -14.88 6.48
N GLY A 139 5.57 -15.74 5.69
CA GLY A 139 5.27 -17.13 6.05
C GLY A 139 6.51 -18.04 6.10
N ILE A 140 7.46 -17.84 5.17
CA ILE A 140 8.68 -18.68 5.14
C ILE A 140 9.56 -18.44 6.39
N PRO A 141 9.95 -17.21 6.76
CA PRO A 141 10.73 -16.97 7.96
C PRO A 141 10.00 -17.43 9.23
N MET A 142 8.69 -17.19 9.32
CA MET A 142 7.90 -17.64 10.45
C MET A 142 7.84 -19.16 10.55
N GLY A 143 7.66 -19.87 9.44
CA GLY A 143 7.68 -21.33 9.38
C GLY A 143 9.04 -21.90 9.80
N LEU A 144 10.15 -21.28 9.40
CA LEU A 144 11.51 -21.65 9.83
C LEU A 144 11.67 -21.47 11.34
N LEU A 145 11.27 -20.34 11.91
CA LEU A 145 11.33 -20.11 13.35
C LEU A 145 10.50 -21.13 14.14
N LEU A 146 9.29 -21.43 13.67
CA LEU A 146 8.44 -22.47 14.26
C LEU A 146 9.10 -23.86 14.17
N SER A 147 9.77 -24.16 13.07
CA SER A 147 10.50 -25.41 12.90
C SER A 147 11.63 -25.57 13.92
N VAL A 148 12.45 -24.53 14.06
CA VAL A 148 13.55 -24.50 15.05
C VAL A 148 12.99 -24.62 16.47
N TYR A 149 11.97 -23.84 16.79
CA TYR A 149 11.31 -23.91 18.10
C TYR A 149 10.75 -25.31 18.40
N SER A 150 10.05 -25.92 17.42
CA SER A 150 9.48 -27.27 17.56
C SER A 150 10.53 -28.35 17.84
N ILE A 151 11.71 -28.24 17.22
CA ILE A 151 12.79 -29.20 17.42
C ILE A 151 13.43 -29.03 18.82
N ILE A 152 13.57 -27.80 19.30
CA ILE A 152 14.17 -27.51 20.60
C ILE A 152 13.19 -27.84 21.74
N ALA A 153 11.91 -27.42 21.62
CA ALA A 153 10.91 -27.60 22.66
C ALA A 153 10.50 -29.06 22.86
N TRP A 154 10.48 -29.85 21.77
CA TRP A 154 10.13 -31.29 21.82
C TRP A 154 11.21 -32.13 21.12
N PRO A 155 12.34 -32.40 21.80
CA PRO A 155 13.40 -33.20 21.21
C PRO A 155 12.91 -34.63 20.95
N PHE A 156 13.39 -35.23 19.88
CA PHE A 156 13.11 -36.64 19.58
C PHE A 156 13.77 -37.54 20.63
N LYS A 157 13.02 -38.50 21.18
CA LYS A 157 13.59 -39.54 22.05
C LYS A 157 14.66 -40.34 21.27
N LYS A 158 15.87 -40.41 21.78
CA LYS A 158 16.90 -41.33 21.25
C LYS A 158 16.37 -42.77 21.42
N PRO A 159 16.54 -43.66 20.42
CA PRO A 159 16.30 -45.08 20.64
C PRO A 159 17.15 -45.55 21.82
N ALA A 160 16.51 -46.31 22.72
CA ALA A 160 17.26 -47.00 23.79
C ALA A 160 18.33 -47.88 23.12
N LEU A 161 19.58 -47.71 23.52
CA LEU A 161 20.64 -48.68 23.15
C LEU A 161 20.25 -49.99 23.83
N ASP A 162 20.08 -51.04 23.06
CA ASP A 162 19.89 -52.38 23.62
C ASP A 162 21.07 -52.69 24.51
N PRO A 163 20.86 -53.22 25.73
CA PRO A 163 21.98 -53.63 26.59
C PRO A 163 22.84 -54.70 25.89
N PRO A 164 24.14 -54.68 26.06
CA PRO A 164 24.99 -55.72 25.46
C PRO A 164 24.49 -57.09 25.89
N SER A 165 24.24 -57.96 24.94
CA SER A 165 23.96 -59.37 25.20
C SER A 165 25.20 -60.05 25.76
N ASN A 166 25.14 -60.54 27.01
CA ASN A 166 26.15 -61.39 27.63
C ASN A 166 26.21 -62.72 26.97
#